data_ff9966503533922c0ff9007b019e3bac
#
_entry.id   ff9966503533922c0ff9007b019e3bac
#
_cell.length_a   1.000
_cell.length_b   1.000
_cell.length_c   1.000
_cell.angle_alpha   90.00
_cell.angle_beta   90.00
_cell.angle_gamma   90.00
#
_symmetry.space_group_name_H-M   'P 1'
#
loop_
_entity.id
_entity.type
_entity.pdbx_description
1 polymer ?
#
loop_
_entity_poly.entity_id
_entity_poly.type
_entity_poly.pdbx_seq_one_letter_code
_entity_poly.pdbx_strand_id
1 'polypeptide(L)'
;MTQSEAQAPQAPRDAVGSEAVIVAKDVHKWYDNGFNVLKGVSLNVYKGEVVVVMGPSGSGKSTFIRTFNALEPYQEGSIEIDGTLIGYDIKDIEAVRREVGMVFQQFNLFPHLTVLKNVTLAPQWVRRWPKAKAEEIAMRLLDRVGIAEQANKFPGQLSGGQQQRVAIARSLAMQPKVMLFDEPTSALDPEMVREVLDVMRNLAKDGMTMVCVTHEVGFAREVADRVVLMDGGVLVEENTPEAFFNNPKEERTQAFLSQIL
;
A
#
# COMPACT_ATOMS: atom_id res chain seq x y z
N MET A 1 29.61 10.14 -24.67
CA MET A 1 28.23 9.73 -24.31
C MET A 1 28.35 8.78 -23.13
N THR A 2 28.43 9.33 -21.95
CA THR A 2 28.52 8.58 -20.68
C THR A 2 27.10 8.24 -20.25
N GLN A 3 26.75 6.95 -20.30
CA GLN A 3 25.55 6.44 -19.69
C GLN A 3 25.66 6.65 -18.18
N SER A 4 24.81 7.49 -17.62
CA SER A 4 24.61 7.60 -16.18
C SER A 4 23.93 6.31 -15.73
N GLU A 5 24.68 5.41 -15.11
CA GLU A 5 24.12 4.32 -14.33
C GLU A 5 23.28 4.95 -13.20
N ALA A 6 21.97 4.82 -13.29
CA ALA A 6 21.09 5.15 -12.19
C ALA A 6 21.44 4.23 -11.02
N GLN A 7 22.09 4.78 -9.99
CA GLN A 7 22.37 4.06 -8.77
C GLN A 7 21.05 3.67 -8.10
N ALA A 8 20.89 2.37 -7.83
CA ALA A 8 19.79 1.88 -7.02
C ALA A 8 19.79 2.59 -5.64
N PRO A 9 18.62 2.98 -5.11
CA PRO A 9 18.51 3.67 -3.84
C PRO A 9 19.16 2.86 -2.71
N GLN A 10 19.93 3.54 -1.84
CA GLN A 10 20.56 2.90 -0.68
C GLN A 10 19.51 2.61 0.40
N ALA A 11 19.63 1.43 1.02
CA ALA A 11 18.73 1.00 2.09
C ALA A 11 18.70 2.00 3.27
N PRO A 12 17.51 2.26 3.84
CA PRO A 12 17.40 3.05 5.06
C PRO A 12 17.91 2.29 6.29
N ARG A 13 18.15 3.03 7.37
CA ARG A 13 18.97 2.63 8.54
C ARG A 13 18.36 1.55 9.42
N ASP A 14 19.20 0.73 10.00
CA ASP A 14 19.23 -0.09 11.24
C ASP A 14 17.98 -0.79 11.78
N ALA A 15 16.75 -0.42 11.44
CA ALA A 15 15.52 -1.10 11.88
C ALA A 15 14.82 -1.87 10.75
N VAL A 16 15.22 -1.67 9.49
CA VAL A 16 14.66 -2.30 8.30
C VAL A 16 15.52 -3.48 7.90
N GLY A 17 14.89 -4.62 7.60
CA GLY A 17 15.60 -5.82 7.17
C GLY A 17 16.42 -5.57 5.91
N SER A 18 17.55 -6.24 5.75
CA SER A 18 18.38 -6.15 4.53
C SER A 18 17.75 -6.85 3.32
N GLU A 19 16.66 -7.59 3.52
CA GLU A 19 15.95 -8.35 2.51
C GLU A 19 14.88 -7.48 1.84
N ALA A 20 15.05 -7.24 0.52
CA ALA A 20 14.04 -6.55 -0.27
C ALA A 20 12.84 -7.48 -0.52
N VAL A 21 11.65 -7.04 -0.12
CA VAL A 21 10.39 -7.78 -0.32
C VAL A 21 9.72 -7.36 -1.62
N ILE A 22 9.90 -6.10 -2.04
CA ILE A 22 9.48 -5.60 -3.35
C ILE A 22 10.72 -5.05 -4.05
N VAL A 23 10.93 -5.50 -5.30
CA VAL A 23 11.97 -4.96 -6.18
C VAL A 23 11.34 -4.59 -7.51
N ALA A 24 11.10 -3.31 -7.73
CA ALA A 24 10.62 -2.77 -8.99
C ALA A 24 11.77 -2.09 -9.73
N LYS A 25 12.02 -2.47 -11.00
CA LYS A 25 13.10 -1.94 -11.82
C LYS A 25 12.57 -1.47 -13.15
N ASP A 26 12.79 -0.19 -13.45
CA ASP A 26 12.54 0.45 -14.73
C ASP A 26 11.12 0.15 -15.26
N VAL A 27 10.11 0.31 -14.39
CA VAL A 27 8.73 -0.06 -14.69
C VAL A 27 8.07 0.99 -15.56
N HIS A 28 7.65 0.55 -16.75
CA HIS A 28 6.89 1.38 -17.70
C HIS A 28 5.47 0.86 -17.86
N LYS A 29 4.52 1.79 -17.87
CA LYS A 29 3.13 1.47 -18.16
C LYS A 29 2.48 2.55 -18.99
N TRP A 30 1.78 2.12 -20.02
CA TRP A 30 0.87 2.96 -20.79
C TRP A 30 -0.48 2.27 -20.98
N TYR A 31 -1.51 3.08 -21.11
CA TYR A 31 -2.86 2.64 -21.39
C TYR A 31 -3.12 2.55 -22.90
N ASP A 32 -4.21 1.90 -23.30
CA ASP A 32 -4.55 1.64 -24.71
C ASP A 32 -4.68 2.91 -25.55
N ASN A 33 -4.95 4.06 -24.92
CA ASN A 33 -4.96 5.37 -25.56
C ASN A 33 -3.56 5.97 -25.82
N GLY A 34 -2.49 5.23 -25.54
CA GLY A 34 -1.10 5.66 -25.69
C GLY A 34 -0.58 6.56 -24.55
N PHE A 35 -1.38 6.82 -23.50
CA PHE A 35 -0.93 7.61 -22.35
C PHE A 35 0.05 6.81 -21.51
N ASN A 36 1.31 7.32 -21.44
CA ASN A 36 2.37 6.72 -20.63
C ASN A 36 2.26 7.23 -19.19
N VAL A 37 1.77 6.38 -18.29
CA VAL A 37 1.49 6.72 -16.90
C VAL A 37 2.66 6.39 -15.97
N LEU A 38 3.52 5.41 -16.29
CA LEU A 38 4.77 5.10 -15.58
C LEU A 38 5.93 5.09 -16.60
N LYS A 39 6.99 5.83 -16.28
CA LYS A 39 8.09 6.14 -17.20
C LYS A 39 9.43 5.74 -16.60
N GLY A 40 9.64 4.43 -16.38
CA GLY A 40 10.89 3.90 -15.83
C GLY A 40 10.99 4.04 -14.31
N VAL A 41 9.90 3.74 -13.59
CA VAL A 41 9.88 3.85 -12.12
C VAL A 41 10.61 2.68 -11.49
N SER A 42 11.58 2.98 -10.62
CA SER A 42 12.32 1.98 -9.84
C SER A 42 12.15 2.25 -8.36
N LEU A 43 11.83 1.21 -7.58
CA LEU A 43 11.66 1.29 -6.13
C LEU A 43 11.91 -0.08 -5.50
N ASN A 44 12.74 -0.11 -4.46
CA ASN A 44 12.87 -1.29 -3.60
C ASN A 44 12.15 -1.02 -2.29
N VAL A 45 11.50 -2.03 -1.72
CA VAL A 45 10.89 -1.97 -0.37
C VAL A 45 11.43 -3.13 0.45
N TYR A 46 11.92 -2.82 1.64
CA TYR A 46 12.56 -3.78 2.51
C TYR A 46 11.59 -4.29 3.58
N LYS A 47 11.89 -5.47 4.12
CA LYS A 47 11.06 -6.11 5.15
C LYS A 47 10.95 -5.22 6.40
N GLY A 48 9.71 -4.98 6.84
CA GLY A 48 9.42 -4.10 7.98
C GLY A 48 9.43 -2.61 7.66
N GLU A 49 9.75 -2.23 6.41
CA GLU A 49 9.80 -0.84 5.97
C GLU A 49 8.42 -0.26 5.69
N VAL A 50 8.24 1.01 6.05
CA VAL A 50 7.08 1.83 5.67
C VAL A 50 7.51 2.86 4.65
N VAL A 51 7.13 2.67 3.39
CA VAL A 51 7.34 3.63 2.31
C VAL A 51 6.05 4.42 2.06
N VAL A 52 6.12 5.74 2.15
CA VAL A 52 5.01 6.62 1.79
C VAL A 52 5.26 7.24 0.43
N VAL A 53 4.30 7.08 -0.49
CA VAL A 53 4.33 7.64 -1.84
C VAL A 53 3.38 8.84 -1.90
N MET A 54 3.93 10.01 -2.16
CA MET A 54 3.21 11.28 -2.29
C MET A 54 3.30 11.83 -3.72
N GLY A 55 2.49 12.83 -4.03
CA GLY A 55 2.54 13.53 -5.32
C GLY A 55 1.16 13.98 -5.80
N PRO A 56 1.09 14.83 -6.83
CA PRO A 56 -0.17 15.36 -7.35
C PRO A 56 -1.09 14.25 -7.90
N SER A 57 -2.38 14.57 -8.00
CA SER A 57 -3.35 13.66 -8.62
C SER A 57 -2.96 13.37 -10.07
N GLY A 58 -3.12 12.12 -10.50
CA GLY A 58 -2.74 11.68 -11.85
C GLY A 58 -1.24 11.44 -12.07
N SER A 59 -0.39 11.54 -11.05
CA SER A 59 1.06 11.30 -11.19
C SER A 59 1.47 9.82 -11.33
N GLY A 60 0.52 8.89 -11.25
CA GLY A 60 0.77 7.45 -11.42
C GLY A 60 0.91 6.63 -10.14
N LYS A 61 0.77 7.23 -8.94
CA LYS A 61 0.96 6.56 -7.63
C LYS A 61 0.12 5.29 -7.47
N SER A 62 -1.21 5.43 -7.61
CA SER A 62 -2.14 4.29 -7.50
C SER A 62 -1.87 3.23 -8.56
N THR A 63 -1.57 3.65 -9.79
CA THR A 63 -1.20 2.72 -10.88
C THR A 63 0.06 1.95 -10.49
N PHE A 64 1.08 2.64 -9.99
CA PHE A 64 2.35 2.02 -9.61
C PHE A 64 2.17 0.96 -8.51
N ILE A 65 1.51 1.30 -7.39
CA ILE A 65 1.35 0.32 -6.31
C ILE A 65 0.45 -0.85 -6.70
N ARG A 66 -0.51 -0.65 -7.63
CA ARG A 66 -1.37 -1.72 -8.16
C ARG A 66 -0.63 -2.68 -9.09
N THR A 67 0.56 -2.32 -9.59
CA THR A 67 1.41 -3.28 -10.32
C THR A 67 2.01 -4.33 -9.38
N PHE A 68 2.21 -4.03 -8.09
CA PHE A 68 2.81 -4.95 -7.12
C PHE A 68 1.94 -6.16 -6.78
N ASN A 69 0.63 -6.08 -6.99
CA ASN A 69 -0.27 -7.22 -6.83
C ASN A 69 -0.91 -7.66 -8.15
N ALA A 70 -0.33 -7.19 -9.27
CA ALA A 70 -0.79 -7.47 -10.63
C ALA A 70 -2.27 -7.13 -10.87
N LEU A 71 -2.82 -6.12 -10.17
CA LEU A 71 -4.11 -5.51 -10.52
C LEU A 71 -3.99 -4.62 -11.74
N GLU A 72 -2.81 -4.00 -11.93
CA GLU A 72 -2.45 -3.25 -13.12
C GLU A 72 -1.28 -3.94 -13.82
N PRO A 73 -1.41 -4.34 -15.09
CA PRO A 73 -0.28 -4.84 -15.86
C PRO A 73 0.67 -3.70 -16.22
N TYR A 74 1.96 -4.00 -16.35
CA TYR A 74 2.97 -3.09 -16.89
C TYR A 74 3.56 -3.68 -18.17
N GLN A 75 4.19 -2.88 -19.03
CA GLN A 75 4.68 -3.33 -20.32
C GLN A 75 6.19 -3.57 -20.38
N GLU A 76 6.98 -2.76 -19.65
CA GLU A 76 8.45 -2.89 -19.62
C GLU A 76 8.96 -2.81 -18.19
N GLY A 77 10.18 -3.29 -17.97
CA GLY A 77 10.79 -3.40 -16.65
C GLY A 77 10.54 -4.72 -15.98
N SER A 78 10.74 -4.77 -14.67
CA SER A 78 10.48 -5.97 -13.87
C SER A 78 10.00 -5.63 -12.48
N ILE A 79 9.13 -6.47 -11.93
CA ILE A 79 8.69 -6.39 -10.53
C ILE A 79 8.83 -7.78 -9.92
N GLU A 80 9.51 -7.84 -8.79
CA GLU A 80 9.68 -9.06 -7.99
C GLU A 80 9.08 -8.83 -6.60
N ILE A 81 8.27 -9.77 -6.16
CA ILE A 81 7.66 -9.76 -4.83
C ILE A 81 8.07 -11.02 -4.10
N ASP A 82 8.80 -10.88 -3.00
CA ASP A 82 9.25 -12.00 -2.17
C ASP A 82 9.94 -13.10 -3.01
N GLY A 83 10.84 -12.71 -3.90
CA GLY A 83 11.55 -13.60 -4.82
C GLY A 83 10.73 -14.10 -6.01
N THR A 84 9.47 -13.68 -6.16
CA THR A 84 8.59 -14.09 -7.27
C THR A 84 8.47 -12.97 -8.29
N LEU A 85 8.93 -13.22 -9.53
CA LEU A 85 8.82 -12.26 -10.63
C LEU A 85 7.35 -12.15 -11.08
N ILE A 86 6.84 -10.91 -11.11
CA ILE A 86 5.53 -10.59 -11.67
C ILE A 86 5.69 -10.30 -13.16
N GLY A 87 5.16 -11.17 -14.03
CA GLY A 87 5.21 -10.98 -15.49
C GLY A 87 3.85 -11.11 -16.13
N TYR A 88 3.80 -10.96 -17.46
CA TYR A 88 2.57 -11.10 -18.26
C TYR A 88 1.95 -12.51 -18.17
N ASP A 89 2.78 -13.53 -17.97
CA ASP A 89 2.40 -14.95 -17.92
C ASP A 89 2.51 -15.48 -16.49
N ILE A 90 1.87 -14.80 -15.53
CA ILE A 90 1.91 -15.27 -14.15
C ILE A 90 1.02 -16.50 -14.01
N LYS A 91 1.63 -17.67 -14.08
CA LYS A 91 0.95 -18.93 -13.76
C LYS A 91 0.43 -18.98 -12.31
N ASP A 92 0.99 -18.12 -11.43
CA ASP A 92 0.70 -18.08 -10.00
C ASP A 92 0.38 -16.68 -9.45
N ILE A 93 -0.44 -15.89 -10.18
CA ILE A 93 -0.93 -14.58 -9.69
C ILE A 93 -1.59 -14.70 -8.31
N GLU A 94 -2.22 -15.84 -8.02
CA GLU A 94 -2.82 -16.11 -6.73
C GLU A 94 -1.77 -16.22 -5.61
N ALA A 95 -0.59 -16.77 -5.89
CA ALA A 95 0.50 -16.85 -4.92
C ALA A 95 0.97 -15.44 -4.51
N VAL A 96 1.20 -14.56 -5.48
CA VAL A 96 1.55 -13.15 -5.22
C VAL A 96 0.44 -12.45 -4.43
N ARG A 97 -0.82 -12.57 -4.84
CA ARG A 97 -1.97 -11.94 -4.16
C ARG A 97 -2.24 -12.47 -2.76
N ARG A 98 -1.72 -13.63 -2.40
CA ARG A 98 -1.77 -14.12 -1.01
C ARG A 98 -0.80 -13.39 -0.10
N GLU A 99 0.36 -12.98 -0.64
CA GLU A 99 1.44 -12.34 0.12
C GLU A 99 1.36 -10.81 0.11
N VAL A 100 0.48 -10.23 -0.75
CA VAL A 100 0.30 -8.78 -0.87
C VAL A 100 -1.16 -8.41 -0.57
N GLY A 101 -1.38 -7.85 0.60
CA GLY A 101 -2.67 -7.27 0.97
C GLY A 101 -2.85 -5.89 0.36
N MET A 102 -4.08 -5.54 -0.01
CA MET A 102 -4.38 -4.20 -0.52
C MET A 102 -5.63 -3.61 0.10
N VAL A 103 -5.53 -2.34 0.46
CA VAL A 103 -6.61 -1.51 0.98
C VAL A 103 -6.81 -0.34 0.03
N PHE A 104 -8.02 -0.16 -0.46
CA PHE A 104 -8.38 0.84 -1.46
C PHE A 104 -9.01 2.08 -0.83
N GLN A 105 -9.06 3.17 -1.59
CA GLN A 105 -9.82 4.38 -1.26
C GLN A 105 -11.31 4.07 -1.05
N GLN A 106 -11.91 3.28 -1.94
CA GLN A 106 -13.24 2.70 -1.74
C GLN A 106 -13.08 1.39 -0.98
N PHE A 107 -13.86 1.18 0.05
CA PHE A 107 -13.73 0.06 0.99
C PHE A 107 -13.86 -1.31 0.34
N ASN A 108 -14.59 -1.40 -0.78
CA ASN A 108 -14.80 -2.61 -1.60
C ASN A 108 -15.27 -3.82 -0.78
N LEU A 109 -16.08 -3.57 0.24
CA LEU A 109 -16.70 -4.63 1.01
C LEU A 109 -17.86 -5.27 0.24
N PHE A 110 -18.07 -6.57 0.45
CA PHE A 110 -19.22 -7.27 -0.10
C PHE A 110 -20.49 -6.85 0.68
N PRO A 111 -21.42 -6.09 0.07
CA PRO A 111 -22.54 -5.48 0.80
C PRO A 111 -23.56 -6.51 1.32
N HIS A 112 -23.62 -7.67 0.70
CA HIS A 112 -24.52 -8.79 1.04
C HIS A 112 -23.94 -9.74 2.09
N LEU A 113 -22.70 -9.51 2.54
CA LEU A 113 -22.04 -10.29 3.57
C LEU A 113 -21.89 -9.46 4.86
N THR A 114 -21.99 -10.11 6.01
CA THR A 114 -21.66 -9.47 7.29
C THR A 114 -20.18 -9.08 7.36
N VAL A 115 -19.83 -8.24 8.30
CA VAL A 115 -18.44 -7.85 8.59
C VAL A 115 -17.57 -9.09 8.79
N LEU A 116 -17.98 -10.00 9.67
CA LEU A 116 -17.26 -11.25 9.93
C LEU A 116 -17.07 -12.08 8.65
N LYS A 117 -18.11 -12.20 7.83
CA LYS A 117 -18.03 -12.93 6.56
C LYS A 117 -17.12 -12.25 5.54
N ASN A 118 -17.09 -10.91 5.48
CA ASN A 118 -16.16 -10.17 4.64
C ASN A 118 -14.70 -10.51 4.99
N VAL A 119 -14.39 -10.64 6.28
CA VAL A 119 -13.03 -10.93 6.76
C VAL A 119 -12.68 -12.41 6.60
N THR A 120 -13.63 -13.33 6.77
CA THR A 120 -13.35 -14.77 6.76
C THR A 120 -13.38 -15.41 5.38
N LEU A 121 -13.97 -14.76 4.37
CA LEU A 121 -14.18 -15.35 3.05
C LEU A 121 -12.87 -15.78 2.39
N ALA A 122 -11.91 -14.87 2.23
CA ALA A 122 -10.64 -15.16 1.56
C ALA A 122 -9.80 -16.22 2.31
N PRO A 123 -9.63 -16.16 3.64
CA PRO A 123 -8.98 -17.23 4.40
C PRO A 123 -9.58 -18.62 4.18
N GLN A 124 -10.91 -18.73 4.11
CA GLN A 124 -11.55 -20.02 3.89
C GLN A 124 -11.38 -20.52 2.45
N TRP A 125 -11.51 -19.65 1.46
CA TRP A 125 -11.52 -20.06 0.04
C TRP A 125 -10.12 -20.19 -0.54
N VAL A 126 -9.23 -19.26 -0.23
CA VAL A 126 -7.88 -19.19 -0.81
C VAL A 126 -6.87 -19.96 0.02
N ARG A 127 -6.86 -19.74 1.35
CA ARG A 127 -5.94 -20.46 2.26
C ARG A 127 -6.50 -21.81 2.71
N ARG A 128 -7.75 -22.15 2.36
CA ARG A 128 -8.43 -23.40 2.71
C ARG A 128 -8.50 -23.63 4.22
N TRP A 129 -8.58 -22.57 5.02
CA TRP A 129 -8.67 -22.71 6.46
C TRP A 129 -10.04 -23.19 6.89
N PRO A 130 -10.12 -24.05 7.92
CA PRO A 130 -11.36 -24.41 8.57
C PRO A 130 -12.12 -23.16 9.05
N LYS A 131 -13.45 -23.19 8.98
CA LYS A 131 -14.32 -22.07 9.36
C LYS A 131 -13.99 -21.54 10.77
N ALA A 132 -13.86 -22.41 11.76
CA ALA A 132 -13.54 -22.02 13.15
C ALA A 132 -12.22 -21.23 13.25
N LYS A 133 -11.16 -21.69 12.56
CA LYS A 133 -9.87 -20.97 12.52
C LYS A 133 -10.01 -19.60 11.85
N ALA A 134 -10.72 -19.54 10.73
CA ALA A 134 -10.92 -18.26 10.01
C ALA A 134 -11.73 -17.26 10.85
N GLU A 135 -12.76 -17.72 11.55
CA GLU A 135 -13.58 -16.88 12.44
C GLU A 135 -12.79 -16.39 13.66
N GLU A 136 -12.00 -17.25 14.29
CA GLU A 136 -11.12 -16.88 15.41
C GLU A 136 -10.14 -15.77 15.01
N ILE A 137 -9.45 -15.96 13.88
CA ILE A 137 -8.49 -14.96 13.37
C ILE A 137 -9.22 -13.67 13.00
N ALA A 138 -10.37 -13.76 12.33
CA ALA A 138 -11.16 -12.60 11.95
C ALA A 138 -11.60 -11.79 13.18
N MET A 139 -12.12 -12.44 14.22
CA MET A 139 -12.52 -11.74 15.45
C MET A 139 -11.35 -11.04 16.14
N ARG A 140 -10.16 -11.67 16.22
CA ARG A 140 -8.94 -11.02 16.75
C ARG A 140 -8.55 -9.79 15.92
N LEU A 141 -8.67 -9.86 14.59
CA LEU A 141 -8.34 -8.74 13.73
C LEU A 141 -9.38 -7.62 13.82
N LEU A 142 -10.68 -7.95 13.92
CA LEU A 142 -11.73 -6.97 14.15
C LEU A 142 -11.57 -6.27 15.52
N ASP A 143 -11.16 -6.99 16.55
CA ASP A 143 -10.79 -6.42 17.84
C ASP A 143 -9.57 -5.49 17.73
N ARG A 144 -8.52 -5.95 17.03
CA ARG A 144 -7.30 -5.15 16.79
C ARG A 144 -7.58 -3.83 16.08
N VAL A 145 -8.56 -3.78 15.18
CA VAL A 145 -8.99 -2.53 14.50
C VAL A 145 -10.16 -1.84 15.21
N GLY A 146 -10.55 -2.29 16.40
CA GLY A 146 -11.52 -1.66 17.30
C GLY A 146 -12.96 -1.68 16.79
N ILE A 147 -13.40 -2.79 16.17
CA ILE A 147 -14.78 -2.95 15.64
C ILE A 147 -15.35 -4.36 15.82
N ALA A 148 -14.88 -5.13 16.78
CA ALA A 148 -15.35 -6.51 17.00
C ALA A 148 -16.86 -6.60 17.24
N GLU A 149 -17.44 -5.61 17.91
CA GLU A 149 -18.89 -5.53 18.20
C GLU A 149 -19.75 -5.36 16.93
N GLN A 150 -19.13 -4.98 15.81
CA GLN A 150 -19.80 -4.82 14.52
C GLN A 150 -19.80 -6.11 13.67
N ALA A 151 -19.24 -7.23 14.16
CA ALA A 151 -18.99 -8.45 13.39
C ALA A 151 -20.24 -9.00 12.65
N ASN A 152 -21.42 -8.85 13.23
CA ASN A 152 -22.68 -9.37 12.69
C ASN A 152 -23.43 -8.36 11.82
N LYS A 153 -22.97 -7.10 11.73
CA LYS A 153 -23.57 -6.07 10.88
C LYS A 153 -23.16 -6.21 9.42
N PHE A 154 -23.92 -5.59 8.55
CA PHE A 154 -23.61 -5.45 7.13
C PHE A 154 -22.89 -4.12 6.85
N PRO A 155 -22.07 -4.00 5.79
CA PRO A 155 -21.33 -2.78 5.47
C PRO A 155 -22.17 -1.51 5.45
N GLY A 156 -23.38 -1.55 4.90
CA GLY A 156 -24.28 -0.39 4.85
C GLY A 156 -24.80 0.11 6.22
N GLN A 157 -24.51 -0.62 7.30
CA GLN A 157 -24.82 -0.20 8.68
C GLN A 157 -23.65 0.43 9.41
N LEU A 158 -22.50 0.60 8.72
CA LEU A 158 -21.25 1.09 9.28
C LEU A 158 -20.94 2.49 8.75
N SER A 159 -20.23 3.30 9.56
CA SER A 159 -19.61 4.54 9.08
C SER A 159 -18.48 4.23 8.07
N GLY A 160 -18.07 5.24 7.30
CA GLY A 160 -16.95 5.09 6.36
C GLY A 160 -15.67 4.62 7.04
N GLY A 161 -15.30 5.21 8.17
CA GLY A 161 -14.13 4.79 8.95
C GLY A 161 -14.24 3.36 9.49
N GLN A 162 -15.43 2.94 9.91
CA GLN A 162 -15.66 1.54 10.30
C GLN A 162 -15.51 0.60 9.10
N GLN A 163 -16.06 0.95 7.93
CA GLN A 163 -15.91 0.14 6.71
C GLN A 163 -14.45 0.02 6.30
N GLN A 164 -13.66 1.10 6.40
CA GLN A 164 -12.25 1.07 6.08
C GLN A 164 -11.47 0.17 7.05
N ARG A 165 -11.77 0.23 8.34
CA ARG A 165 -11.17 -0.67 9.32
C ARG A 165 -11.53 -2.14 9.07
N VAL A 166 -12.75 -2.44 8.60
CA VAL A 166 -13.10 -3.79 8.10
C VAL A 166 -12.25 -4.18 6.89
N ALA A 167 -12.04 -3.26 5.93
CA ALA A 167 -11.21 -3.53 4.75
C ALA A 167 -9.74 -3.83 5.13
N ILE A 168 -9.20 -3.11 6.12
CA ILE A 168 -7.88 -3.40 6.69
C ILE A 168 -7.86 -4.79 7.33
N ALA A 169 -8.82 -5.10 8.21
CA ALA A 169 -8.93 -6.41 8.87
C ALA A 169 -9.06 -7.55 7.85
N ARG A 170 -9.84 -7.36 6.78
CA ARG A 170 -9.99 -8.32 5.68
C ARG A 170 -8.66 -8.60 4.98
N SER A 171 -7.89 -7.56 4.67
CA SER A 171 -6.57 -7.71 4.04
C SER A 171 -5.59 -8.43 4.97
N LEU A 172 -5.54 -8.06 6.26
CA LEU A 172 -4.70 -8.70 7.28
C LEU A 172 -5.06 -10.16 7.53
N ALA A 173 -6.33 -10.55 7.33
CA ALA A 173 -6.79 -11.93 7.54
C ALA A 173 -6.09 -12.95 6.61
N MET A 174 -5.55 -12.48 5.49
CA MET A 174 -4.72 -13.27 4.59
C MET A 174 -3.29 -13.45 5.11
N GLN A 175 -2.89 -12.80 6.20
CA GLN A 175 -1.52 -12.78 6.72
C GLN A 175 -0.48 -12.45 5.65
N PRO A 176 -0.62 -11.30 4.97
CA PRO A 176 0.28 -10.91 3.90
C PRO A 176 1.64 -10.48 4.44
N LYS A 177 2.68 -10.57 3.60
CA LYS A 177 4.04 -10.05 3.90
C LYS A 177 4.12 -8.53 3.71
N VAL A 178 3.30 -7.99 2.81
CA VAL A 178 3.25 -6.56 2.48
C VAL A 178 1.79 -6.08 2.47
N MET A 179 1.56 -4.89 3.00
CA MET A 179 0.30 -4.18 2.91
C MET A 179 0.43 -2.95 2.01
N LEU A 180 -0.39 -2.87 0.98
CA LEU A 180 -0.52 -1.71 0.10
C LEU A 180 -1.74 -0.90 0.52
N PHE A 181 -1.58 0.41 0.66
CA PHE A 181 -2.64 1.34 0.98
C PHE A 181 -2.76 2.37 -0.15
N ASP A 182 -3.91 2.41 -0.82
CA ASP A 182 -4.18 3.34 -1.92
C ASP A 182 -5.18 4.40 -1.47
N GLU A 183 -4.66 5.51 -0.98
CA GLU A 183 -5.41 6.64 -0.44
C GLU A 183 -6.52 6.23 0.56
N PRO A 184 -6.18 5.49 1.64
CA PRO A 184 -7.17 4.83 2.50
C PRO A 184 -8.08 5.80 3.28
N THR A 185 -7.75 7.09 3.33
CA THR A 185 -8.48 8.12 4.09
C THR A 185 -9.22 9.12 3.21
N SER A 186 -8.97 9.16 1.89
CA SER A 186 -9.47 10.22 1.01
C SER A 186 -11.00 10.23 0.80
N ALA A 187 -11.68 9.12 1.10
CA ALA A 187 -13.15 9.02 1.05
C ALA A 187 -13.82 9.19 2.43
N LEU A 188 -13.08 9.64 3.46
CA LEU A 188 -13.53 9.72 4.83
C LEU A 188 -13.70 11.16 5.30
N ASP A 189 -14.67 11.37 6.20
CA ASP A 189 -14.78 12.61 6.95
C ASP A 189 -13.59 12.77 7.92
N PRO A 190 -13.12 14.00 8.21
CA PRO A 190 -11.93 14.28 9.04
C PRO A 190 -11.93 13.59 10.42
N GLU A 191 -13.11 13.41 11.04
CA GLU A 191 -13.23 12.73 12.32
C GLU A 191 -12.87 11.24 12.23
N MET A 192 -13.17 10.60 11.08
CA MET A 192 -12.94 9.18 10.84
C MET A 192 -11.51 8.89 10.37
N VAL A 193 -10.82 9.88 9.78
CA VAL A 193 -9.44 9.76 9.30
C VAL A 193 -8.51 9.30 10.41
N ARG A 194 -8.63 9.90 11.61
CA ARG A 194 -7.77 9.58 12.77
C ARG A 194 -7.84 8.12 13.17
N GLU A 195 -9.04 7.53 13.23
CA GLU A 195 -9.25 6.14 13.62
C GLU A 195 -8.56 5.16 12.66
N VAL A 196 -8.59 5.47 11.36
CA VAL A 196 -7.93 4.66 10.32
C VAL A 196 -6.41 4.81 10.39
N LEU A 197 -5.92 6.05 10.55
CA LEU A 197 -4.49 6.32 10.69
C LEU A 197 -3.91 5.70 11.96
N ASP A 198 -4.65 5.65 13.07
CA ASP A 198 -4.22 4.99 14.30
C ASP A 198 -4.04 3.48 14.11
N VAL A 199 -4.93 2.83 13.36
CA VAL A 199 -4.75 1.44 12.97
C VAL A 199 -3.47 1.26 12.14
N MET A 200 -3.24 2.13 11.14
CA MET A 200 -2.05 2.06 10.29
C MET A 200 -0.75 2.31 11.08
N ARG A 201 -0.77 3.26 12.06
CA ARG A 201 0.35 3.49 12.99
C ARG A 201 0.69 2.24 13.80
N ASN A 202 -0.32 1.55 14.30
CA ASN A 202 -0.12 0.33 15.06
C ASN A 202 0.47 -0.79 14.19
N LEU A 203 0.05 -0.91 12.92
CA LEU A 203 0.64 -1.85 11.97
C LEU A 203 2.12 -1.56 11.71
N ALA A 204 2.48 -0.28 11.55
CA ALA A 204 3.87 0.15 11.39
C ALA A 204 4.72 -0.22 12.63
N LYS A 205 4.23 0.08 13.83
CA LYS A 205 4.90 -0.28 15.10
C LYS A 205 5.11 -1.78 15.27
N ASP A 206 4.18 -2.59 14.74
CA ASP A 206 4.28 -4.05 14.76
C ASP A 206 5.23 -4.61 13.67
N GLY A 207 5.91 -3.75 12.92
CA GLY A 207 6.89 -4.13 11.90
C GLY A 207 6.27 -4.64 10.59
N MET A 208 5.01 -4.26 10.28
CA MET A 208 4.39 -4.59 9.00
C MET A 208 5.06 -3.82 7.87
N THR A 209 5.48 -4.52 6.82
CA THR A 209 5.95 -3.89 5.59
C THR A 209 4.79 -3.20 4.88
N MET A 210 4.92 -1.90 4.62
CA MET A 210 3.82 -1.13 4.04
C MET A 210 4.27 -0.19 2.92
N VAL A 211 3.46 -0.09 1.86
CA VAL A 211 3.56 0.97 0.86
C VAL A 211 2.24 1.75 0.88
N CYS A 212 2.31 3.03 1.22
CA CYS A 212 1.15 3.86 1.47
C CYS A 212 1.11 5.05 0.50
N VAL A 213 0.14 5.09 -0.41
CA VAL A 213 -0.21 6.30 -1.14
C VAL A 213 -1.13 7.12 -0.25
N THR A 214 -0.71 8.33 0.12
CA THR A 214 -1.50 9.19 1.00
C THR A 214 -1.13 10.67 0.84
N HIS A 215 -2.04 11.55 1.22
CA HIS A 215 -1.82 13.00 1.37
C HIS A 215 -1.67 13.42 2.84
N GLU A 216 -1.68 12.49 3.77
CA GLU A 216 -1.60 12.72 5.20
C GLU A 216 -0.14 12.98 5.64
N VAL A 217 0.29 14.25 5.57
CA VAL A 217 1.65 14.67 5.93
C VAL A 217 2.03 14.27 7.35
N GLY A 218 1.11 14.46 8.32
CA GLY A 218 1.33 14.10 9.72
C GLY A 218 1.62 12.61 9.89
N PHE A 219 0.88 11.75 9.18
CA PHE A 219 1.12 10.31 9.17
C PHE A 219 2.49 9.97 8.55
N ALA A 220 2.79 10.55 7.39
CA ALA A 220 4.07 10.32 6.72
C ALA A 220 5.27 10.71 7.58
N ARG A 221 5.20 11.87 8.27
CA ARG A 221 6.26 12.31 9.20
C ARG A 221 6.47 11.37 10.38
N GLU A 222 5.39 10.78 10.89
CA GLU A 222 5.42 9.97 12.10
C GLU A 222 5.87 8.53 11.86
N VAL A 223 5.46 7.92 10.73
CA VAL A 223 5.60 6.47 10.57
C VAL A 223 6.45 6.05 9.38
N ALA A 224 6.69 6.91 8.41
CA ALA A 224 7.46 6.52 7.24
C ALA A 224 8.95 6.36 7.58
N ASP A 225 9.56 5.30 7.10
CA ASP A 225 11.01 5.17 7.03
C ASP A 225 11.54 5.96 5.84
N ARG A 226 10.75 6.02 4.76
CA ARG A 226 11.09 6.68 3.52
C ARG A 226 9.86 7.29 2.86
N VAL A 227 10.02 8.51 2.36
CA VAL A 227 9.00 9.24 1.59
C VAL A 227 9.48 9.42 0.17
N VAL A 228 8.59 9.16 -0.78
CA VAL A 228 8.85 9.21 -2.22
C VAL A 228 7.88 10.19 -2.87
N LEU A 229 8.40 11.13 -3.67
CA LEU A 229 7.56 11.96 -4.55
C LEU A 229 7.47 11.34 -5.93
N MET A 230 6.26 11.07 -6.38
CA MET A 230 5.97 10.75 -7.78
C MET A 230 5.30 11.92 -8.48
N ASP A 231 5.82 12.31 -9.64
CA ASP A 231 5.17 13.30 -10.51
C ASP A 231 5.40 12.98 -11.98
N GLY A 232 4.38 13.21 -12.81
CA GLY A 232 4.43 12.99 -14.25
C GLY A 232 4.84 11.57 -14.68
N GLY A 233 4.64 10.58 -13.81
CA GLY A 233 4.94 9.17 -14.07
C GLY A 233 6.37 8.74 -13.72
N VAL A 234 7.14 9.58 -13.05
CA VAL A 234 8.50 9.27 -12.58
C VAL A 234 8.62 9.45 -11.07
N LEU A 235 9.61 8.80 -10.47
CA LEU A 235 10.03 9.07 -9.11
C LEU A 235 10.95 10.28 -9.15
N VAL A 236 10.56 11.37 -8.49
CA VAL A 236 11.28 12.65 -8.50
C VAL A 236 12.29 12.73 -7.38
N GLU A 237 11.88 12.43 -6.17
CA GLU A 237 12.73 12.46 -4.98
C GLU A 237 12.34 11.35 -4.02
N GLU A 238 13.34 10.79 -3.36
CA GLU A 238 13.21 9.80 -2.31
C GLU A 238 14.12 10.18 -1.16
N ASN A 239 13.58 10.24 0.07
CA ASN A 239 14.38 10.63 1.23
C ASN A 239 13.73 10.15 2.54
N THR A 240 14.46 10.30 3.66
CA THR A 240 13.85 10.16 5.00
C THR A 240 12.79 11.25 5.20
N PRO A 241 11.76 11.03 6.05
CA PRO A 241 10.73 12.04 6.30
C PRO A 241 11.31 13.40 6.71
N GLU A 242 12.31 13.40 7.59
CA GLU A 242 12.93 14.63 8.04
C GLU A 242 13.56 15.43 6.89
N ALA A 243 14.38 14.77 6.04
CA ALA A 243 15.02 15.42 4.91
C ALA A 243 14.01 15.83 3.83
N PHE A 244 13.03 14.97 3.55
CA PHE A 244 11.99 15.21 2.53
C PHE A 244 11.13 16.43 2.85
N PHE A 245 10.63 16.56 4.08
CA PHE A 245 9.73 17.65 4.47
C PHE A 245 10.42 18.93 4.90
N ASN A 246 11.65 18.87 5.40
CA ASN A 246 12.33 20.03 5.96
C ASN A 246 13.45 20.57 5.05
N ASN A 247 14.02 19.72 4.19
CA ASN A 247 15.11 20.11 3.28
C ASN A 247 15.02 19.35 1.94
N PRO A 248 13.90 19.49 1.19
CA PRO A 248 13.72 18.85 -0.10
C PRO A 248 14.78 19.34 -1.10
N LYS A 249 15.35 18.41 -1.86
CA LYS A 249 16.46 18.71 -2.80
C LYS A 249 15.94 19.15 -4.16
N GLU A 250 14.86 18.52 -4.63
CA GLU A 250 14.31 18.76 -5.94
C GLU A 250 13.33 19.95 -5.93
N GLU A 251 13.47 20.88 -6.89
CA GLU A 251 12.57 22.03 -7.04
C GLU A 251 11.10 21.60 -7.14
N ARG A 252 10.86 20.45 -7.78
CA ARG A 252 9.51 19.92 -7.92
C ARG A 252 8.93 19.46 -6.58
N THR A 253 9.76 18.89 -5.70
CA THR A 253 9.36 18.53 -4.33
C THR A 253 9.04 19.76 -3.52
N GLN A 254 9.88 20.81 -3.62
CA GLN A 254 9.65 22.10 -2.94
C GLN A 254 8.33 22.72 -3.37
N ALA A 255 8.06 22.74 -4.69
CA ALA A 255 6.81 23.26 -5.24
C ALA A 255 5.58 22.45 -4.76
N PHE A 256 5.68 21.12 -4.71
CA PHE A 256 4.62 20.26 -4.20
C PHE A 256 4.35 20.50 -2.71
N LEU A 257 5.39 20.54 -1.89
CA LEU A 257 5.27 20.75 -0.46
C LEU A 257 4.69 22.12 -0.10
N SER A 258 5.03 23.16 -0.85
CA SER A 258 4.46 24.50 -0.63
C SER A 258 2.95 24.60 -0.86
N GLN A 259 2.34 23.60 -1.52
CA GLN A 259 0.89 23.54 -1.76
C GLN A 259 0.13 22.75 -0.68
N ILE A 260 0.83 21.91 0.10
CA ILE A 260 0.18 21.00 1.06
C ILE A 260 0.57 21.27 2.52
N LEU A 261 1.62 22.07 2.76
CA LEU A 261 2.05 22.57 4.07
C LEU A 261 1.57 24.00 4.31
#